data_48b469cbfd7213733ce14bd8b3be64eb
#
_entry.id   48b469cbfd7213733ce14bd8b3be64eb
#
_cell.length_a   1.000
_cell.length_b   1.000
_cell.length_c   1.000
_cell.angle_alpha   90.00
_cell.angle_beta   90.00
_cell.angle_gamma   90.00
#
_symmetry.space_group_name_H-M   'P 1'
#
loop_
_entity.id
_entity.type
_entity.pdbx_description
1 polymer ?
#
loop_
_entity_poly.entity_id
_entity_poly.type
_entity_poly.pdbx_seq_one_letter_code
_entity_poly.pdbx_strand_id
1 'polypeptide(L)'
;MIRLYFLQAFYHLRENPIITWVSILGTAMAICMIMVLVITFQVRLVDCEPEVNRSRTLYVPYMSVKQKGNSDNESANASMSVRTGRECFRALSMPEAVTLASGVYRVRASVPSRSKATADMVQTDEAFWTIFSFHFLSGEAFTKADCDAGLTRAVLDATTARRLFGTTDAVGHTVQLDYVDYTVAGVVADVSMLATAAYAQIWVPYTAAGAEAMSWQNDTMGPMHAIILARSSADFDAIREETELLRKKYNDGLQDIEVFYRGQPDTQLAYLYRRWYAEPDVPGVMLRYAIVVIILLLVPAVNLSGMTLSRMRRRMAEIGVRKAFGATGGELMRQVFFENLVLTLLAGIVGLALSYVATFALNGFLFSNSMNASLSGETALTPGMLLSPWAFIAAFAFCLLMNILSAGIPAWRASRMNITDAINQR
;
A
#
# COMPACT_ATOMS: atom_id res chain seq x y z
N MET A 1 40.02 2.98 -20.10
CA MET A 1 38.99 2.80 -21.14
C MET A 1 37.60 3.24 -20.73
N ILE A 2 37.04 2.73 -19.65
CA ILE A 2 35.66 3.08 -19.19
C ILE A 2 35.46 4.60 -19.00
N ARG A 3 36.41 5.31 -18.34
CA ARG A 3 36.39 6.77 -18.16
C ARG A 3 36.31 7.53 -19.50
N LEU A 4 36.94 7.02 -20.53
CA LEU A 4 36.93 7.63 -21.87
C LEU A 4 35.57 7.52 -22.54
N TYR A 5 34.87 6.36 -22.38
CA TYR A 5 33.53 6.17 -22.91
C TYR A 5 32.51 7.07 -22.19
N PHE A 6 32.65 7.26 -20.88
CA PHE A 6 31.79 8.20 -20.13
C PHE A 6 32.00 9.66 -20.59
N LEU A 7 33.24 10.09 -20.79
CA LEU A 7 33.55 11.44 -21.29
C LEU A 7 33.02 11.65 -22.70
N GLN A 8 33.19 10.66 -23.59
CA GLN A 8 32.65 10.70 -24.96
C GLN A 8 31.11 10.75 -24.94
N ALA A 9 30.45 9.92 -24.11
CA ALA A 9 29.00 9.95 -23.95
C ALA A 9 28.52 11.35 -23.55
N PHE A 10 29.18 11.97 -22.57
CA PHE A 10 28.82 13.31 -22.10
C PHE A 10 29.03 14.40 -23.16
N TYR A 11 30.09 14.30 -23.96
CA TYR A 11 30.34 15.20 -25.07
C TYR A 11 29.26 15.11 -26.15
N HIS A 12 28.92 13.89 -26.56
CA HIS A 12 27.88 13.62 -27.55
C HIS A 12 26.46 14.06 -27.11
N LEU A 13 26.18 14.03 -25.80
CA LEU A 13 24.93 14.55 -25.27
C LEU A 13 24.82 16.08 -25.41
N ARG A 14 25.97 16.78 -25.41
CA ARG A 14 26.04 18.23 -25.62
C ARG A 14 25.90 18.66 -27.08
N GLU A 15 26.27 17.81 -28.02
CA GLU A 15 26.20 18.14 -29.47
C GLU A 15 24.76 18.28 -29.98
N ASN A 16 23.80 17.52 -29.40
CA ASN A 16 22.39 17.54 -29.79
C ASN A 16 21.48 17.72 -28.57
N PRO A 17 21.44 18.91 -27.95
CA PRO A 17 20.80 19.11 -26.65
C PRO A 17 19.29 18.85 -26.70
N ILE A 18 18.58 19.23 -27.75
CA ILE A 18 17.13 19.05 -27.88
C ILE A 18 16.76 17.55 -27.84
N ILE A 19 17.42 16.73 -28.66
CA ILE A 19 17.15 15.29 -28.72
C ILE A 19 17.52 14.61 -27.40
N THR A 20 18.60 15.08 -26.77
CA THR A 20 19.05 14.58 -25.47
C THR A 20 18.02 14.88 -24.38
N TRP A 21 17.54 16.13 -24.27
CA TRP A 21 16.53 16.50 -23.29
C TRP A 21 15.20 15.77 -23.53
N VAL A 22 14.75 15.65 -24.77
CA VAL A 22 13.53 14.89 -25.08
C VAL A 22 13.68 13.42 -24.67
N SER A 23 14.86 12.82 -24.89
CA SER A 23 15.15 11.44 -24.46
C SER A 23 15.18 11.30 -22.94
N ILE A 24 15.84 12.23 -22.23
CA ILE A 24 15.91 12.23 -20.76
C ILE A 24 14.51 12.40 -20.19
N LEU A 25 13.74 13.40 -20.63
CA LEU A 25 12.39 13.67 -20.14
C LEU A 25 11.44 12.50 -20.43
N GLY A 26 11.47 11.93 -21.63
CA GLY A 26 10.63 10.78 -21.98
C GLY A 26 10.92 9.56 -21.10
N THR A 27 12.21 9.24 -20.87
CA THR A 27 12.62 8.14 -19.99
C THR A 27 12.30 8.46 -18.52
N ALA A 28 12.53 9.71 -18.09
CA ALA A 28 12.23 10.14 -16.72
C ALA A 28 10.73 10.06 -16.41
N MET A 29 9.86 10.48 -17.35
CA MET A 29 8.41 10.35 -17.20
C MET A 29 7.98 8.89 -17.08
N ALA A 30 8.59 7.98 -17.86
CA ALA A 30 8.30 6.56 -17.76
C ALA A 30 8.68 6.00 -16.38
N ILE A 31 9.90 6.30 -15.92
CA ILE A 31 10.37 5.88 -14.60
C ILE A 31 9.47 6.47 -13.51
N CYS A 32 9.10 7.75 -13.63
CA CYS A 32 8.18 8.42 -12.72
C CYS A 32 6.83 7.69 -12.63
N MET A 33 6.19 7.38 -13.76
CA MET A 33 4.89 6.69 -13.76
C MET A 33 4.96 5.30 -13.13
N ILE A 34 6.01 4.54 -13.43
CA ILE A 34 6.23 3.21 -12.85
C ILE A 34 6.46 3.34 -11.33
N MET A 35 7.32 4.27 -10.92
CA MET A 35 7.61 4.48 -9.50
C MET A 35 6.37 4.92 -8.72
N VAL A 36 5.54 5.83 -9.26
CA VAL A 36 4.27 6.23 -8.63
C VAL A 36 3.36 5.01 -8.44
N LEU A 37 3.24 4.16 -9.45
CA LEU A 37 2.42 2.94 -9.37
C LEU A 37 2.98 1.96 -8.33
N VAL A 38 4.29 1.74 -8.33
CA VAL A 38 4.95 0.85 -7.35
C VAL A 38 4.84 1.41 -5.93
N ILE A 39 5.09 2.70 -5.74
CA ILE A 39 4.94 3.36 -4.44
C ILE A 39 3.49 3.25 -3.93
N THR A 40 2.51 3.51 -4.79
CA THR A 40 1.09 3.42 -4.43
C THR A 40 0.69 2.01 -3.98
N PHE A 41 1.24 0.99 -4.62
CA PHE A 41 1.03 -0.40 -4.25
C PHE A 41 1.77 -0.76 -2.95
N GLN A 42 3.04 -0.37 -2.86
CA GLN A 42 3.92 -0.71 -1.76
C GLN A 42 3.50 -0.08 -0.42
N VAL A 43 3.13 1.20 -0.42
CA VAL A 43 2.68 1.92 0.79
C VAL A 43 1.52 1.23 1.50
N ARG A 44 0.69 0.49 0.76
CA ARG A 44 -0.43 -0.27 1.31
C ARG A 44 -0.05 -1.65 1.87
N LEU A 45 1.13 -2.16 1.54
CA LEU A 45 1.57 -3.51 1.90
C LEU A 45 2.68 -3.51 2.95
N VAL A 46 3.57 -2.52 2.90
CA VAL A 46 4.73 -2.43 3.78
C VAL A 46 4.29 -2.05 5.19
N ASP A 47 4.99 -2.62 6.17
CA ASP A 47 4.83 -2.30 7.57
C ASP A 47 5.05 -0.80 7.80
N CYS A 48 4.12 -0.14 8.47
CA CYS A 48 4.19 1.27 8.83
C CYS A 48 3.48 1.51 10.17
N GLU A 49 3.95 2.46 10.94
CA GLU A 49 3.27 2.82 12.20
C GLU A 49 1.84 3.31 11.95
N PRO A 50 0.89 2.83 12.80
CA PRO A 50 1.03 1.87 13.89
C PRO A 50 0.98 0.40 13.45
N GLU A 51 0.76 0.07 12.18
CA GLU A 51 0.64 -1.29 11.62
C GLU A 51 2.02 -1.88 11.26
N VAL A 52 2.90 -2.04 12.25
CA VAL A 52 4.27 -2.54 12.08
C VAL A 52 4.37 -4.04 11.81
N ASN A 53 3.25 -4.75 11.85
CA ASN A 53 3.19 -6.20 11.73
C ASN A 53 2.29 -6.68 10.57
N ARG A 54 2.06 -5.86 9.55
CA ARG A 54 1.19 -6.20 8.40
C ARG A 54 1.55 -7.53 7.75
N SER A 55 2.85 -7.82 7.67
CA SER A 55 3.39 -9.03 7.05
C SER A 55 3.00 -10.32 7.78
N ARG A 56 2.61 -10.24 9.06
CA ARG A 56 2.20 -11.37 9.90
C ARG A 56 0.81 -11.20 10.52
N THR A 57 0.00 -10.28 10.00
CA THR A 57 -1.38 -10.04 10.45
C THR A 57 -2.38 -10.60 9.47
N LEU A 58 -3.42 -11.22 9.99
CA LEU A 58 -4.58 -11.72 9.25
C LEU A 58 -5.83 -10.95 9.64
N TYR A 59 -6.76 -10.78 8.69
CA TYR A 59 -7.94 -9.94 8.84
C TYR A 59 -9.22 -10.70 8.51
N VAL A 60 -10.28 -10.47 9.29
CA VAL A 60 -11.63 -11.00 9.04
C VAL A 60 -12.64 -9.86 9.10
N PRO A 61 -12.75 -9.04 8.02
CA PRO A 61 -13.65 -7.90 8.00
C PRO A 61 -15.12 -8.27 7.86
N TYR A 62 -15.45 -9.42 7.27
CA TYR A 62 -16.81 -9.82 6.97
C TYR A 62 -17.03 -11.29 7.25
N MET A 63 -18.30 -11.64 7.42
CA MET A 63 -18.76 -13.01 7.43
C MET A 63 -20.08 -13.12 6.67
N SER A 64 -20.46 -14.32 6.37
CA SER A 64 -21.75 -14.65 5.74
C SER A 64 -22.55 -15.58 6.63
N VAL A 65 -23.85 -15.39 6.65
CA VAL A 65 -24.81 -16.26 7.35
C VAL A 65 -25.86 -16.71 6.35
N LYS A 66 -26.14 -18.02 6.31
CA LYS A 66 -27.22 -18.60 5.50
C LYS A 66 -28.07 -19.56 6.35
N GLN A 67 -29.26 -19.88 5.88
CA GLN A 67 -30.02 -20.99 6.44
C GLN A 67 -29.37 -22.32 6.07
N LYS A 68 -29.39 -23.27 7.00
CA LYS A 68 -28.88 -24.63 6.75
C LYS A 68 -29.60 -25.26 5.57
N GLY A 69 -28.83 -25.73 4.59
CA GLY A 69 -29.34 -26.31 3.35
C GLY A 69 -29.50 -25.36 2.18
N ASN A 70 -29.40 -24.02 2.37
CA ASN A 70 -29.42 -23.03 1.29
C ASN A 70 -28.06 -22.90 0.58
N SER A 71 -28.09 -22.39 -0.63
CA SER A 71 -26.88 -22.09 -1.37
C SER A 71 -26.12 -20.89 -0.74
N ASP A 72 -24.81 -20.79 -0.98
CA ASP A 72 -23.97 -19.69 -0.48
C ASP A 72 -24.38 -18.32 -1.06
N ASN A 73 -25.09 -18.31 -2.20
CA ASN A 73 -25.60 -17.10 -2.81
C ASN A 73 -26.82 -16.53 -2.07
N GLU A 74 -27.52 -17.35 -1.29
CA GLU A 74 -28.68 -16.98 -0.48
C GLU A 74 -28.26 -16.65 0.95
N SER A 75 -27.27 -15.80 1.11
CA SER A 75 -26.68 -15.44 2.40
C SER A 75 -26.84 -13.97 2.72
N ALA A 76 -27.04 -13.65 3.99
CA ALA A 76 -26.80 -12.32 4.53
C ALA A 76 -25.30 -12.14 4.74
N ASN A 77 -24.78 -10.92 4.50
CA ASN A 77 -23.36 -10.63 4.60
C ASN A 77 -23.16 -9.36 5.42
N ALA A 78 -22.37 -9.44 6.47
CA ALA A 78 -22.02 -8.31 7.34
C ALA A 78 -20.75 -8.63 8.15
N SER A 79 -20.35 -7.70 9.01
CA SER A 79 -19.37 -7.96 10.05
C SER A 79 -19.95 -8.85 11.15
N MET A 80 -19.13 -9.31 12.07
CA MET A 80 -19.55 -10.26 13.11
C MET A 80 -20.05 -9.56 14.39
N SER A 81 -20.85 -10.26 15.18
CA SER A 81 -21.18 -9.83 16.54
C SER A 81 -19.97 -10.00 17.48
N VAL A 82 -20.01 -9.34 18.63
CA VAL A 82 -19.02 -9.54 19.69
C VAL A 82 -19.00 -11.03 20.12
N ARG A 83 -20.16 -11.69 20.19
CA ARG A 83 -20.28 -13.10 20.53
C ARG A 83 -19.53 -13.98 19.52
N THR A 84 -19.82 -13.84 18.23
CA THR A 84 -19.12 -14.60 17.18
C THR A 84 -17.62 -14.32 17.21
N GLY A 85 -17.21 -13.08 17.39
CA GLY A 85 -15.82 -12.71 17.51
C GLY A 85 -15.11 -13.39 18.68
N ARG A 86 -15.75 -13.45 19.84
CA ARG A 86 -15.22 -14.12 21.04
C ARG A 86 -15.13 -15.64 20.86
N GLU A 87 -16.22 -16.27 20.40
CA GLU A 87 -16.29 -17.73 20.31
C GLU A 87 -15.47 -18.32 19.16
N CYS A 88 -15.31 -17.60 18.02
CA CYS A 88 -14.61 -18.09 16.85
C CYS A 88 -13.18 -17.58 16.70
N PHE A 89 -12.85 -16.40 17.20
CA PHE A 89 -11.55 -15.78 16.95
C PHE A 89 -10.73 -15.51 18.21
N ARG A 90 -11.33 -14.95 19.28
CA ARG A 90 -10.62 -14.79 20.56
C ARG A 90 -10.32 -16.15 21.23
N ALA A 91 -10.98 -17.22 20.83
CA ALA A 91 -10.74 -18.59 21.28
C ALA A 91 -9.57 -19.30 20.55
N LEU A 92 -9.00 -18.68 19.51
CA LEU A 92 -7.82 -19.20 18.82
C LEU A 92 -6.63 -19.29 19.78
N SER A 93 -5.90 -20.39 19.72
CA SER A 93 -4.74 -20.68 20.61
C SER A 93 -3.39 -20.43 19.94
N MET A 94 -3.33 -20.49 18.61
CA MET A 94 -2.08 -20.36 17.85
C MET A 94 -1.56 -18.94 17.69
N PRO A 95 -2.43 -17.90 17.49
CA PRO A 95 -1.96 -16.54 17.33
C PRO A 95 -1.25 -15.98 18.58
N GLU A 96 -0.42 -14.96 18.36
CA GLU A 96 0.18 -14.17 19.44
C GLU A 96 -0.88 -13.31 20.14
N ALA A 97 -1.76 -12.69 19.36
CA ALA A 97 -2.86 -11.88 19.85
C ALA A 97 -4.03 -11.88 18.85
N VAL A 98 -5.24 -11.69 19.35
CA VAL A 98 -6.45 -11.46 18.55
C VAL A 98 -7.21 -10.30 19.16
N THR A 99 -7.59 -9.31 18.34
CA THR A 99 -8.44 -8.20 18.74
C THR A 99 -9.73 -8.18 17.93
N LEU A 100 -10.77 -7.64 18.56
CA LEU A 100 -12.01 -7.29 17.88
C LEU A 100 -12.07 -5.76 17.77
N ALA A 101 -12.30 -5.27 16.58
CA ALA A 101 -12.45 -3.84 16.31
C ALA A 101 -13.71 -3.59 15.47
N SER A 102 -14.42 -2.50 15.72
CA SER A 102 -15.51 -2.06 14.86
C SER A 102 -14.99 -1.47 13.55
N GLY A 103 -15.84 -1.35 12.54
CA GLY A 103 -15.59 -0.42 11.46
C GLY A 103 -15.46 1.01 11.98
N VAL A 104 -14.73 1.85 11.23
CA VAL A 104 -14.63 3.29 11.55
C VAL A 104 -15.98 3.96 11.29
N TYR A 105 -16.49 4.69 12.26
CA TYR A 105 -17.72 5.47 12.12
C TYR A 105 -17.55 6.85 12.74
N ARG A 106 -18.41 7.76 12.32
CA ARG A 106 -18.31 9.17 12.69
C ARG A 106 -19.13 9.46 13.93
N VAL A 107 -18.52 10.14 14.91
CA VAL A 107 -19.16 10.58 16.16
C VAL A 107 -19.03 12.07 16.36
N ARG A 108 -19.94 12.62 17.15
CA ARG A 108 -19.84 14.00 17.64
C ARG A 108 -19.07 14.00 18.95
N ALA A 109 -17.89 14.58 18.93
CA ALA A 109 -17.07 14.79 20.10
C ALA A 109 -17.26 16.22 20.64
N SER A 110 -17.51 16.38 21.91
CA SER A 110 -17.67 17.69 22.55
C SER A 110 -17.06 17.74 23.93
N VAL A 111 -16.59 18.93 24.30
CA VAL A 111 -16.17 19.24 25.67
C VAL A 111 -17.09 20.33 26.19
N PRO A 112 -17.70 20.16 27.36
CA PRO A 112 -18.61 21.14 27.93
C PRO A 112 -18.00 22.54 27.98
N SER A 113 -18.74 23.53 27.47
CA SER A 113 -18.35 24.96 27.42
C SER A 113 -17.12 25.30 26.60
N ARG A 114 -16.57 24.36 25.76
CA ARG A 114 -15.39 24.64 24.94
C ARG A 114 -15.67 24.43 23.44
N SER A 115 -15.54 23.22 22.94
CA SER A 115 -15.54 22.94 21.51
C SER A 115 -16.37 21.72 21.16
N LYS A 116 -16.81 21.68 19.91
CA LYS A 116 -17.49 20.54 19.30
C LYS A 116 -16.75 20.19 18.02
N ALA A 117 -16.54 18.92 17.78
CA ALA A 117 -15.91 18.40 16.56
C ALA A 117 -16.60 17.12 16.13
N THR A 118 -16.51 16.79 14.87
CA THR A 118 -16.80 15.45 14.37
C THR A 118 -15.49 14.70 14.30
N ALA A 119 -15.46 13.46 14.75
CA ALA A 119 -14.27 12.62 14.74
C ALA A 119 -14.61 11.19 14.28
N ASP A 120 -13.64 10.53 13.74
CA ASP A 120 -13.73 9.13 13.31
C ASP A 120 -13.38 8.23 14.50
N MET A 121 -14.29 7.33 14.88
CA MET A 121 -14.17 6.49 16.08
C MET A 121 -14.15 5.01 15.71
N VAL A 122 -13.37 4.25 16.49
CA VAL A 122 -13.34 2.78 16.50
C VAL A 122 -13.58 2.28 17.91
N GLN A 123 -14.42 1.26 18.02
CA GLN A 123 -14.60 0.50 19.25
C GLN A 123 -13.69 -0.73 19.19
N THR A 124 -12.91 -0.98 20.24
CA THR A 124 -11.96 -2.11 20.25
C THR A 124 -11.71 -2.64 21.66
N ASP A 125 -10.73 -3.52 21.83
CA ASP A 125 -10.32 -4.09 23.11
C ASP A 125 -8.84 -3.82 23.41
N GLU A 126 -8.36 -4.33 24.53
CA GLU A 126 -6.98 -4.16 25.00
C GLU A 126 -5.94 -4.81 24.08
N ALA A 127 -6.29 -5.90 23.38
CA ALA A 127 -5.38 -6.59 22.50
C ALA A 127 -5.03 -5.78 21.23
N PHE A 128 -5.86 -4.79 20.90
CA PHE A 128 -5.60 -3.85 19.81
C PHE A 128 -4.25 -3.14 19.98
N TRP A 129 -3.95 -2.72 21.19
CA TRP A 129 -2.71 -2.02 21.55
C TRP A 129 -1.47 -2.95 21.56
N THR A 130 -1.68 -4.26 21.62
CA THR A 130 -0.61 -5.26 21.46
C THR A 130 -0.30 -5.51 19.99
N ILE A 131 -1.33 -5.53 19.13
CA ILE A 131 -1.18 -5.78 17.70
C ILE A 131 -0.58 -4.56 16.98
N PHE A 132 -1.01 -3.36 17.38
CA PHE A 132 -0.64 -2.10 16.77
C PHE A 132 0.26 -1.26 17.68
N SER A 133 1.36 -0.77 17.13
CA SER A 133 2.36 0.01 17.85
C SER A 133 2.08 1.50 17.75
N PHE A 134 1.30 2.03 18.68
CA PHE A 134 1.00 3.46 18.74
C PHE A 134 2.07 4.24 19.50
N HIS A 135 2.36 5.44 19.05
CA HIS A 135 3.21 6.39 19.76
C HIS A 135 2.38 7.27 20.69
N PHE A 136 2.40 6.96 22.00
CA PHE A 136 1.72 7.77 23.00
C PHE A 136 2.48 9.06 23.30
N LEU A 137 1.79 10.19 23.23
CA LEU A 137 2.31 11.51 23.58
C LEU A 137 2.05 11.84 25.06
N SER A 138 0.93 11.35 25.58
CA SER A 138 0.58 11.45 27.01
C SER A 138 -0.35 10.29 27.41
N GLY A 139 -0.30 9.89 28.68
CA GLY A 139 -1.10 8.78 29.19
C GLY A 139 -0.72 7.42 28.59
N GLU A 140 -1.69 6.51 28.62
CA GLU A 140 -1.53 5.13 28.18
C GLU A 140 -2.83 4.57 27.58
N ALA A 141 -2.76 3.38 27.00
CA ALA A 141 -3.91 2.65 26.47
C ALA A 141 -4.84 2.20 27.62
N PHE A 142 -6.12 2.02 27.32
CA PHE A 142 -7.02 1.33 28.25
C PHE A 142 -6.64 -0.14 28.39
N THR A 143 -6.77 -0.68 29.58
CA THR A 143 -6.34 -2.02 29.97
C THR A 143 -7.46 -3.05 29.81
N LYS A 144 -7.10 -4.34 29.92
CA LYS A 144 -8.07 -5.42 30.02
C LYS A 144 -9.06 -5.21 31.17
N ALA A 145 -8.57 -4.71 32.33
CA ALA A 145 -9.43 -4.42 33.48
C ALA A 145 -10.44 -3.32 33.18
N ASP A 146 -10.04 -2.27 32.42
CA ASP A 146 -10.97 -1.22 31.98
C ASP A 146 -12.04 -1.77 31.04
N CYS A 147 -11.66 -2.66 30.10
CA CYS A 147 -12.58 -3.33 29.19
C CYS A 147 -13.56 -4.25 29.93
N ASP A 148 -13.05 -5.10 30.82
CA ASP A 148 -13.87 -6.05 31.58
C ASP A 148 -14.85 -5.34 32.55
N ALA A 149 -14.46 -4.18 33.09
CA ALA A 149 -15.31 -3.33 33.96
C ALA A 149 -16.26 -2.43 33.16
N GLY A 150 -16.19 -2.40 31.83
CA GLY A 150 -17.00 -1.52 30.97
C GLY A 150 -16.77 -0.04 31.23
N LEU A 151 -15.54 0.35 31.60
CA LEU A 151 -15.22 1.76 31.89
C LEU A 151 -15.19 2.59 30.61
N THR A 152 -15.82 3.76 30.67
CA THR A 152 -15.86 4.73 29.57
C THR A 152 -14.49 5.44 29.43
N ARG A 153 -13.53 4.75 28.88
CA ARG A 153 -12.18 5.26 28.55
C ARG A 153 -12.09 5.63 27.07
N ALA A 154 -11.33 6.67 26.76
CA ALA A 154 -11.06 7.06 25.38
C ALA A 154 -9.56 7.33 25.18
N VAL A 155 -9.02 6.88 24.05
CA VAL A 155 -7.72 7.33 23.54
C VAL A 155 -8.00 8.24 22.35
N LEU A 156 -7.32 9.39 22.28
CA LEU A 156 -7.51 10.39 21.22
C LEU A 156 -6.25 10.51 20.38
N ASP A 157 -6.39 10.90 19.11
CA ASP A 157 -5.26 11.37 18.34
C ASP A 157 -4.87 12.82 18.75
N ALA A 158 -3.65 13.23 18.44
CA ALA A 158 -3.11 14.52 18.81
C ALA A 158 -3.92 15.69 18.23
N THR A 159 -4.38 15.56 17.00
CA THR A 159 -5.18 16.59 16.30
C THR A 159 -6.55 16.74 16.97
N THR A 160 -7.23 15.67 17.32
CA THR A 160 -8.50 15.71 18.03
C THR A 160 -8.34 16.27 19.45
N ALA A 161 -7.28 15.85 20.16
CA ALA A 161 -6.97 16.39 21.49
C ALA A 161 -6.76 17.92 21.44
N ARG A 162 -5.95 18.42 20.51
CA ARG A 162 -5.73 19.88 20.32
C ARG A 162 -7.03 20.60 19.94
N ARG A 163 -7.85 20.01 19.08
CA ARG A 163 -9.12 20.60 18.62
C ARG A 163 -10.14 20.71 19.76
N LEU A 164 -10.21 19.71 20.64
CA LEU A 164 -11.17 19.67 21.74
C LEU A 164 -10.70 20.39 23.00
N PHE A 165 -9.43 20.23 23.37
CA PHE A 165 -8.88 20.70 24.64
C PHE A 165 -7.88 21.86 24.48
N GLY A 166 -7.38 22.13 23.26
CA GLY A 166 -6.34 23.12 22.99
C GLY A 166 -4.92 22.62 23.31
N THR A 167 -4.76 21.38 23.74
CA THR A 167 -3.49 20.77 24.15
C THR A 167 -3.51 19.28 23.86
N THR A 168 -2.32 18.65 23.80
CA THR A 168 -2.17 17.20 23.78
C THR A 168 -2.11 16.59 25.19
N ASP A 169 -2.00 17.40 26.23
CA ASP A 169 -2.08 16.97 27.62
C ASP A 169 -3.55 16.99 28.08
N ALA A 170 -4.31 15.99 27.60
CA ALA A 170 -5.75 15.88 27.83
C ALA A 170 -6.13 14.70 28.76
N VAL A 171 -5.14 13.98 29.29
CA VAL A 171 -5.37 12.80 30.15
C VAL A 171 -6.16 13.17 31.41
N GLY A 172 -7.12 12.33 31.76
CA GLY A 172 -8.01 12.57 32.93
C GLY A 172 -9.17 13.54 32.66
N HIS A 173 -9.17 14.27 31.54
CA HIS A 173 -10.29 15.14 31.18
C HIS A 173 -11.44 14.32 30.58
N THR A 174 -12.65 14.87 30.69
CA THR A 174 -13.86 14.26 30.13
C THR A 174 -14.12 14.79 28.72
N VAL A 175 -14.40 13.89 27.80
CA VAL A 175 -14.91 14.16 26.46
C VAL A 175 -16.28 13.47 26.31
N GLN A 176 -17.24 14.16 25.74
CA GLN A 176 -18.54 13.59 25.44
C GLN A 176 -18.58 13.11 23.99
N LEU A 177 -18.84 11.82 23.81
CA LEU A 177 -18.95 11.16 22.49
C LEU A 177 -20.40 10.71 22.31
N ASP A 178 -21.11 11.31 21.34
CA ASP A 178 -22.54 11.07 21.09
C ASP A 178 -23.39 11.02 22.40
N TYR A 179 -23.17 12.01 23.26
CA TYR A 179 -23.88 12.20 24.55
C TYR A 179 -23.46 11.25 25.69
N VAL A 180 -22.43 10.42 25.50
CA VAL A 180 -21.84 9.59 26.55
C VAL A 180 -20.51 10.18 26.99
N ASP A 181 -20.30 10.32 28.29
CA ASP A 181 -19.07 10.87 28.84
C ASP A 181 -17.98 9.80 28.94
N TYR A 182 -16.83 10.10 28.37
CA TYR A 182 -15.60 9.27 28.39
C TYR A 182 -14.48 10.05 29.07
N THR A 183 -13.66 9.32 29.85
CA THR A 183 -12.42 9.87 30.41
C THR A 183 -11.29 9.58 29.49
N VAL A 184 -10.51 10.59 29.09
CA VAL A 184 -9.32 10.44 28.26
C VAL A 184 -8.25 9.67 29.03
N ALA A 185 -7.89 8.47 28.55
CA ALA A 185 -6.84 7.61 29.10
C ALA A 185 -5.46 7.94 28.52
N GLY A 186 -5.42 8.30 27.24
CA GLY A 186 -4.17 8.64 26.55
C GLY A 186 -4.39 9.46 25.29
N VAL A 187 -3.31 10.06 24.81
CA VAL A 187 -3.25 10.77 23.53
C VAL A 187 -2.10 10.19 22.72
N VAL A 188 -2.40 9.77 21.50
CA VAL A 188 -1.43 9.21 20.56
C VAL A 188 -1.09 10.20 19.45
N ALA A 189 0.04 10.01 18.78
CA ALA A 189 0.37 10.73 17.55
C ALA A 189 -0.71 10.49 16.48
N ASP A 190 -0.87 11.46 15.57
CA ASP A 190 -1.86 11.36 14.50
C ASP A 190 -1.60 10.13 13.61
N VAL A 191 -2.65 9.39 13.30
CA VAL A 191 -2.60 8.14 12.52
C VAL A 191 -3.01 8.41 11.09
N SER A 192 -2.19 7.97 10.14
CA SER A 192 -2.51 8.07 8.73
C SER A 192 -3.67 7.15 8.33
N MET A 193 -4.56 7.60 7.45
CA MET A 193 -5.61 6.76 6.84
C MET A 193 -5.05 5.58 6.01
N LEU A 194 -3.75 5.54 5.76
CA LEU A 194 -3.07 4.40 5.13
C LEU A 194 -2.92 3.20 6.07
N ALA A 195 -3.01 3.42 7.38
CA ALA A 195 -3.10 2.36 8.39
C ALA A 195 -4.57 1.92 8.55
N THR A 196 -5.10 1.26 7.51
CA THR A 196 -6.54 1.03 7.34
C THR A 196 -7.21 0.23 8.44
N ALA A 197 -6.49 -0.65 9.11
CA ALA A 197 -6.99 -1.48 10.20
C ALA A 197 -6.83 -0.81 11.58
N ALA A 198 -5.86 0.10 11.72
CA ALA A 198 -5.57 0.80 12.97
C ALA A 198 -6.12 2.22 13.02
N TYR A 199 -6.51 2.79 11.87
CA TYR A 199 -6.93 4.17 11.76
C TYR A 199 -8.21 4.48 12.54
N ALA A 200 -8.14 5.47 13.38
CA ALA A 200 -9.24 6.26 13.92
C ALA A 200 -8.68 7.60 14.46
N GLN A 201 -9.54 8.46 14.93
CA GLN A 201 -9.20 9.67 15.71
C GLN A 201 -9.55 9.50 17.19
N ILE A 202 -10.44 8.54 17.48
CA ILE A 202 -10.85 8.17 18.84
C ILE A 202 -10.98 6.65 18.92
N TRP A 203 -10.41 6.05 19.94
CA TRP A 203 -10.55 4.63 20.26
C TRP A 203 -11.19 4.47 21.63
N VAL A 204 -12.22 3.60 21.73
CA VAL A 204 -12.94 3.32 22.97
C VAL A 204 -13.14 1.81 23.17
N PRO A 205 -13.27 1.31 24.42
CA PRO A 205 -13.63 -0.08 24.66
C PRO A 205 -15.01 -0.41 24.08
N TYR A 206 -15.13 -1.49 23.30
CA TYR A 206 -16.40 -1.91 22.74
C TYR A 206 -17.42 -2.30 23.81
N THR A 207 -16.97 -2.76 24.97
CA THR A 207 -17.82 -3.06 26.14
C THR A 207 -18.51 -1.82 26.71
N ALA A 208 -17.80 -0.70 26.75
CA ALA A 208 -18.34 0.59 27.21
C ALA A 208 -19.25 1.27 26.16
N ALA A 209 -19.01 0.99 24.88
CA ALA A 209 -19.74 1.61 23.76
C ALA A 209 -20.99 0.84 23.34
N GLY A 210 -21.33 -0.25 24.01
CA GLY A 210 -22.56 -1.00 23.77
C GLY A 210 -22.56 -1.86 22.49
N ALA A 211 -21.37 -2.21 21.94
CA ALA A 211 -21.27 -3.03 20.74
C ALA A 211 -21.93 -4.41 20.91
N GLU A 212 -21.99 -4.94 22.13
CA GLU A 212 -22.64 -6.21 22.43
C GLU A 212 -24.15 -6.20 22.16
N ALA A 213 -24.78 -5.04 22.34
CA ALA A 213 -26.20 -4.87 22.05
C ALA A 213 -26.50 -4.61 20.57
N MET A 214 -25.47 -4.36 19.76
CA MET A 214 -25.58 -4.11 18.32
C MET A 214 -25.44 -5.42 17.53
N SER A 215 -26.27 -6.41 17.80
CA SER A 215 -26.23 -7.69 17.09
C SER A 215 -27.57 -8.01 16.43
N TRP A 216 -27.55 -8.79 15.36
CA TRP A 216 -28.71 -9.30 14.62
C TRP A 216 -28.44 -10.71 14.08
N GLN A 217 -29.42 -11.30 13.37
CA GLN A 217 -29.32 -12.66 12.82
C GLN A 217 -28.93 -13.71 13.90
N ASN A 218 -29.77 -13.85 14.94
CA ASN A 218 -29.53 -14.75 16.06
C ASN A 218 -28.20 -14.49 16.76
N ASP A 219 -27.85 -13.21 16.96
CA ASP A 219 -26.63 -12.74 17.61
C ASP A 219 -25.33 -13.21 16.95
N THR A 220 -25.36 -13.47 15.62
CA THR A 220 -24.16 -13.83 14.87
C THR A 220 -23.53 -12.63 14.19
N MET A 221 -24.33 -11.72 13.63
CA MET A 221 -23.87 -10.51 12.93
C MET A 221 -23.86 -9.30 13.86
N GLY A 222 -22.94 -8.38 13.61
CA GLY A 222 -22.78 -7.15 14.40
C GLY A 222 -21.72 -6.23 13.79
N PRO A 223 -21.19 -5.26 14.53
CA PRO A 223 -20.28 -4.25 14.00
C PRO A 223 -18.81 -4.67 13.97
N MET A 224 -18.44 -5.86 14.47
CA MET A 224 -17.04 -6.20 14.77
C MET A 224 -16.33 -6.90 13.62
N HIS A 225 -15.03 -6.66 13.52
CA HIS A 225 -14.06 -7.35 12.68
C HIS A 225 -13.04 -8.05 13.57
N ALA A 226 -12.48 -9.17 13.15
CA ALA A 226 -11.37 -9.79 13.85
C ALA A 226 -10.04 -9.46 13.16
N ILE A 227 -9.03 -9.12 13.95
CA ILE A 227 -7.66 -8.89 13.51
C ILE A 227 -6.77 -9.82 14.33
N ILE A 228 -5.98 -10.62 13.62
CA ILE A 228 -5.24 -11.76 14.19
C ILE A 228 -3.75 -11.53 13.93
N LEU A 229 -2.97 -11.40 14.98
CA LEU A 229 -1.51 -11.32 14.91
C LEU A 229 -0.92 -12.72 15.04
N ALA A 230 -0.37 -13.25 13.96
CA ALA A 230 0.38 -14.49 13.98
C ALA A 230 1.80 -14.27 14.56
N ARG A 231 2.42 -15.30 15.09
CA ARG A 231 3.84 -15.26 15.50
C ARG A 231 4.75 -15.16 14.28
N SER A 232 4.36 -15.84 13.19
CA SER A 232 5.03 -15.84 11.89
C SER A 232 4.01 -15.97 10.76
N SER A 233 4.35 -15.47 9.58
CA SER A 233 3.53 -15.73 8.37
C SER A 233 3.46 -17.22 7.99
N ALA A 234 4.39 -18.05 8.47
CA ALA A 234 4.34 -19.50 8.28
C ALA A 234 3.17 -20.16 9.02
N ASP A 235 2.61 -19.50 10.04
CA ASP A 235 1.52 -20.03 10.86
C ASP A 235 0.13 -19.76 10.24
N PHE A 236 0.05 -19.05 9.12
CA PHE A 236 -1.22 -18.60 8.52
C PHE A 236 -2.16 -19.76 8.18
N ASP A 237 -1.64 -20.84 7.60
CA ASP A 237 -2.47 -21.97 7.22
C ASP A 237 -2.98 -22.74 8.44
N ALA A 238 -2.14 -22.90 9.46
CA ALA A 238 -2.55 -23.52 10.72
C ALA A 238 -3.62 -22.67 11.47
N ILE A 239 -3.49 -21.32 11.45
CA ILE A 239 -4.50 -20.43 12.01
C ILE A 239 -5.82 -20.53 11.23
N ARG A 240 -5.79 -20.66 9.90
CA ARG A 240 -6.98 -20.87 9.08
C ARG A 240 -7.66 -22.21 9.38
N GLU A 241 -6.89 -23.27 9.56
CA GLU A 241 -7.40 -24.58 9.94
C GLU A 241 -8.07 -24.54 11.34
N GLU A 242 -7.43 -23.90 12.32
CA GLU A 242 -8.01 -23.72 13.66
C GLU A 242 -9.29 -22.86 13.60
N THR A 243 -9.29 -21.78 12.81
CA THR A 243 -10.46 -20.93 12.57
C THR A 243 -11.62 -21.75 12.00
N GLU A 244 -11.35 -22.64 11.06
CA GLU A 244 -12.36 -23.50 10.43
C GLU A 244 -12.90 -24.57 11.40
N LEU A 245 -12.06 -25.10 12.29
CA LEU A 245 -12.49 -26.01 13.35
C LEU A 245 -13.43 -25.29 14.34
N LEU A 246 -13.07 -24.09 14.79
CA LEU A 246 -13.92 -23.30 15.69
C LEU A 246 -15.23 -22.89 15.02
N ARG A 247 -15.20 -22.53 13.71
CA ARG A 247 -16.41 -22.26 12.93
C ARG A 247 -17.37 -23.44 12.91
N LYS A 248 -16.85 -24.66 12.65
CA LYS A 248 -17.69 -25.88 12.67
C LYS A 248 -18.33 -26.09 14.03
N LYS A 249 -17.53 -26.02 15.10
CA LYS A 249 -18.03 -26.14 16.48
C LYS A 249 -19.09 -25.06 16.81
N TYR A 250 -18.89 -23.84 16.35
CA TYR A 250 -19.85 -22.74 16.52
C TYR A 250 -21.15 -23.04 15.78
N ASN A 251 -21.08 -23.51 14.52
CA ASN A 251 -22.24 -23.88 13.72
C ASN A 251 -23.02 -25.07 14.27
N ASP A 252 -22.38 -26.00 14.99
CA ASP A 252 -23.08 -27.11 15.67
C ASP A 252 -23.98 -26.58 16.80
N GLY A 253 -23.65 -25.45 17.40
CA GLY A 253 -24.48 -24.77 18.40
C GLY A 253 -25.62 -23.92 17.82
N LEU A 254 -25.61 -23.63 16.52
CA LEU A 254 -26.66 -22.86 15.84
C LEU A 254 -27.76 -23.80 15.30
N GLN A 255 -29.05 -23.44 15.46
CA GLN A 255 -30.16 -24.32 15.09
C GLN A 255 -30.43 -24.28 13.57
N ASP A 256 -30.82 -23.13 13.02
CA ASP A 256 -31.35 -23.01 11.65
C ASP A 256 -30.38 -22.34 10.67
N ILE A 257 -29.32 -21.78 11.18
CA ILE A 257 -28.36 -20.99 10.38
C ILE A 257 -26.95 -21.55 10.50
N GLU A 258 -26.12 -21.22 9.54
CA GLU A 258 -24.69 -21.48 9.57
C GLU A 258 -23.89 -20.26 9.13
N VAL A 259 -22.72 -20.09 9.76
CA VAL A 259 -21.76 -19.03 9.51
C VAL A 259 -20.63 -19.56 8.63
N PHE A 260 -20.15 -18.75 7.70
CA PHE A 260 -18.96 -19.05 6.90
C PHE A 260 -18.19 -17.77 6.52
N TYR A 261 -16.88 -17.90 6.24
CA TYR A 261 -15.97 -16.76 6.16
C TYR A 261 -15.43 -16.45 4.76
N ARG A 262 -15.88 -17.15 3.70
CA ARG A 262 -15.49 -16.92 2.29
C ARG A 262 -13.96 -16.76 2.10
N GLY A 263 -13.21 -17.81 2.53
CA GLY A 263 -11.76 -17.85 2.37
C GLY A 263 -10.94 -17.00 3.36
N GLN A 264 -11.61 -16.32 4.31
CA GLN A 264 -10.90 -15.59 5.39
C GLN A 264 -10.46 -16.57 6.50
N PRO A 265 -9.44 -16.22 7.27
CA PRO A 265 -8.73 -14.93 7.43
C PRO A 265 -7.82 -14.54 6.26
N ASP A 266 -7.89 -13.26 5.88
CA ASP A 266 -7.16 -12.66 4.76
C ASP A 266 -5.76 -12.20 5.16
N THR A 267 -4.79 -12.40 4.28
CA THR A 267 -3.51 -11.68 4.35
C THR A 267 -3.71 -10.20 4.02
N GLN A 268 -2.73 -9.34 4.34
CA GLN A 268 -2.77 -7.91 4.01
C GLN A 268 -3.14 -7.64 2.55
N LEU A 269 -2.56 -8.39 1.63
CA LEU A 269 -2.86 -8.25 0.20
C LEU A 269 -4.30 -8.63 -0.14
N ALA A 270 -4.80 -9.75 0.38
CA ALA A 270 -6.17 -10.19 0.17
C ALA A 270 -7.17 -9.21 0.79
N TYR A 271 -6.90 -8.73 2.01
CA TYR A 271 -7.70 -7.73 2.72
C TYR A 271 -7.87 -6.43 1.93
N LEU A 272 -6.79 -5.90 1.35
CA LEU A 272 -6.84 -4.68 0.53
C LEU A 272 -7.71 -4.79 -0.72
N TYR A 273 -7.82 -5.98 -1.30
CA TYR A 273 -8.59 -6.22 -2.52
C TYR A 273 -9.92 -6.91 -2.30
N ARG A 274 -10.24 -7.27 -1.05
CA ARG A 274 -11.56 -7.79 -0.70
C ARG A 274 -12.59 -6.68 -0.88
N ARG A 275 -13.58 -6.96 -1.72
CA ARG A 275 -14.73 -6.08 -1.92
C ARG A 275 -15.92 -6.68 -1.21
N TRP A 276 -16.32 -6.09 -0.09
CA TRP A 276 -17.38 -6.61 0.74
C TRP A 276 -17.12 -8.08 1.12
N TYR A 277 -18.13 -8.90 0.95
CA TYR A 277 -18.08 -10.34 1.24
C TYR A 277 -17.44 -11.20 0.13
N ALA A 278 -17.15 -10.65 -1.05
CA ALA A 278 -16.59 -11.42 -2.15
C ALA A 278 -15.15 -11.86 -1.85
N GLU A 279 -14.86 -13.11 -2.18
CA GLU A 279 -13.48 -13.61 -2.11
C GLU A 279 -12.58 -12.87 -3.09
N PRO A 280 -11.42 -12.35 -2.66
CA PRO A 280 -10.56 -11.55 -3.53
C PRO A 280 -9.83 -12.43 -4.54
N ASP A 281 -9.99 -12.10 -5.84
CA ASP A 281 -9.18 -12.67 -6.92
C ASP A 281 -7.77 -12.04 -6.93
N VAL A 282 -6.93 -12.42 -5.96
CA VAL A 282 -5.57 -11.90 -5.83
C VAL A 282 -4.71 -12.19 -7.08
N PRO A 283 -4.73 -13.41 -7.68
CA PRO A 283 -4.00 -13.67 -8.91
C PRO A 283 -4.43 -12.77 -10.07
N GLY A 284 -5.73 -12.57 -10.27
CA GLY A 284 -6.25 -11.68 -11.32
C GLY A 284 -5.91 -10.21 -11.07
N VAL A 285 -5.87 -9.76 -9.80
CA VAL A 285 -5.39 -8.43 -9.45
C VAL A 285 -3.92 -8.27 -9.83
N MET A 286 -3.06 -9.21 -9.45
CA MET A 286 -1.63 -9.18 -9.79
C MET A 286 -1.40 -9.20 -11.30
N LEU A 287 -2.16 -10.01 -12.04
CA LEU A 287 -2.09 -10.03 -13.50
C LEU A 287 -2.45 -8.68 -14.11
N ARG A 288 -3.52 -8.02 -13.63
CA ARG A 288 -3.91 -6.67 -14.09
C ARG A 288 -2.82 -5.64 -13.83
N TYR A 289 -2.20 -5.66 -12.64
CA TYR A 289 -1.06 -4.78 -12.35
C TYR A 289 0.13 -5.07 -13.25
N ALA A 290 0.48 -6.33 -13.49
CA ALA A 290 1.55 -6.72 -14.40
C ALA A 290 1.30 -6.22 -15.83
N ILE A 291 0.08 -6.35 -16.35
CA ILE A 291 -0.30 -5.84 -17.67
C ILE A 291 -0.14 -4.32 -17.74
N VAL A 292 -0.62 -3.58 -16.73
CA VAL A 292 -0.47 -2.11 -16.68
C VAL A 292 1.01 -1.72 -16.67
N VAL A 293 1.83 -2.37 -15.86
CA VAL A 293 3.28 -2.12 -15.82
C VAL A 293 3.93 -2.40 -17.17
N ILE A 294 3.58 -3.51 -17.82
CA ILE A 294 4.10 -3.86 -19.15
C ILE A 294 3.74 -2.79 -20.19
N ILE A 295 2.49 -2.32 -20.19
CA ILE A 295 2.04 -1.26 -21.11
C ILE A 295 2.81 0.04 -20.84
N LEU A 296 2.94 0.44 -19.56
CA LEU A 296 3.68 1.64 -19.17
C LEU A 296 5.16 1.57 -19.55
N LEU A 297 5.74 0.38 -19.58
CA LEU A 297 7.12 0.13 -20.00
C LEU A 297 7.30 0.10 -21.51
N LEU A 298 6.30 -0.38 -22.24
CA LEU A 298 6.35 -0.53 -23.69
C LEU A 298 6.38 0.82 -24.43
N VAL A 299 5.59 1.78 -23.98
CA VAL A 299 5.47 3.11 -24.62
C VAL A 299 6.83 3.84 -24.68
N PRO A 300 7.56 4.00 -23.55
CA PRO A 300 8.89 4.60 -23.58
C PRO A 300 9.90 3.80 -24.39
N ALA A 301 9.83 2.48 -24.33
CA ALA A 301 10.73 1.61 -25.08
C ALA A 301 10.61 1.83 -26.60
N VAL A 302 9.38 1.93 -27.11
CA VAL A 302 9.14 2.23 -28.53
C VAL A 302 9.64 3.63 -28.90
N ASN A 303 9.35 4.63 -28.05
CA ASN A 303 9.78 6.01 -28.27
C ASN A 303 11.32 6.14 -28.29
N LEU A 304 12.01 5.51 -27.35
CA LEU A 304 13.48 5.48 -27.30
C LEU A 304 14.10 4.75 -28.48
N SER A 305 13.46 3.67 -28.95
CA SER A 305 13.92 2.94 -30.14
C SER A 305 13.93 3.84 -31.37
N GLY A 306 12.86 4.61 -31.61
CA GLY A 306 12.75 5.56 -32.70
C GLY A 306 13.83 6.67 -32.65
N MET A 307 14.05 7.23 -31.46
CA MET A 307 15.08 8.27 -31.25
C MET A 307 16.49 7.74 -31.41
N THR A 308 16.78 6.55 -30.91
CA THR A 308 18.10 5.93 -31.05
C THR A 308 18.39 5.59 -32.51
N LEU A 309 17.39 5.07 -33.24
CA LEU A 309 17.52 4.81 -34.67
C LEU A 309 17.80 6.10 -35.47
N SER A 310 17.11 7.20 -35.14
CA SER A 310 17.34 8.52 -35.75
C SER A 310 18.76 9.04 -35.50
N ARG A 311 19.25 8.92 -34.25
CA ARG A 311 20.63 9.27 -33.87
C ARG A 311 21.66 8.41 -34.63
N MET A 312 21.44 7.11 -34.72
CA MET A 312 22.33 6.19 -35.42
C MET A 312 22.39 6.53 -36.90
N ARG A 313 21.26 6.80 -37.56
CA ARG A 313 21.24 7.21 -39.00
C ARG A 313 22.08 8.46 -39.25
N ARG A 314 22.00 9.48 -38.39
CA ARG A 314 22.83 10.71 -38.53
C ARG A 314 24.32 10.46 -38.36
N ARG A 315 24.70 9.42 -37.62
CA ARG A 315 26.12 9.05 -37.36
C ARG A 315 26.65 7.95 -38.27
N MET A 316 25.88 7.50 -39.26
CA MET A 316 26.30 6.41 -40.13
C MET A 316 27.59 6.69 -40.84
N ALA A 317 27.79 7.95 -41.37
CA ALA A 317 29.03 8.36 -42.01
C ALA A 317 30.21 8.33 -41.03
N GLU A 318 30.06 8.80 -39.80
CA GLU A 318 31.10 8.76 -38.74
C GLU A 318 31.45 7.32 -38.39
N ILE A 319 30.47 6.43 -38.26
CA ILE A 319 30.67 4.99 -38.01
C ILE A 319 31.43 4.36 -39.19
N GLY A 320 31.09 4.72 -40.43
CA GLY A 320 31.78 4.25 -41.61
C GLY A 320 33.25 4.66 -41.65
N VAL A 321 33.55 5.92 -41.33
CA VAL A 321 34.93 6.42 -41.23
C VAL A 321 35.69 5.69 -40.11
N ARG A 322 35.13 5.52 -38.91
CA ARG A 322 35.81 4.79 -37.85
C ARG A 322 36.09 3.33 -38.17
N LYS A 323 35.16 2.66 -38.88
CA LYS A 323 35.38 1.32 -39.41
C LYS A 323 36.54 1.27 -40.44
N ALA A 324 36.63 2.25 -41.32
CA ALA A 324 37.72 2.37 -42.26
C ALA A 324 39.09 2.52 -41.56
N PHE A 325 39.11 3.11 -40.35
CA PHE A 325 40.28 3.21 -39.48
C PHE A 325 40.44 2.01 -38.52
N GLY A 326 39.70 0.91 -38.72
CA GLY A 326 39.89 -0.34 -38.00
C GLY A 326 39.08 -0.52 -36.72
N ALA A 327 38.09 0.35 -36.43
CA ALA A 327 37.24 0.16 -35.28
C ALA A 327 36.38 -1.11 -35.41
N THR A 328 36.39 -1.95 -34.37
CA THR A 328 35.63 -3.18 -34.35
C THR A 328 34.14 -2.92 -34.04
N GLY A 329 33.26 -3.81 -34.53
CA GLY A 329 31.82 -3.74 -34.20
C GLY A 329 31.54 -3.79 -32.69
N GLY A 330 32.40 -4.48 -31.91
CA GLY A 330 32.27 -4.55 -30.44
C GLY A 330 32.58 -3.23 -29.75
N GLU A 331 33.53 -2.45 -30.23
CA GLU A 331 33.87 -1.12 -29.72
C GLU A 331 32.71 -0.13 -29.95
N LEU A 332 32.11 -0.15 -31.13
CA LEU A 332 30.94 0.65 -31.46
C LEU A 332 29.74 0.28 -30.58
N MET A 333 29.50 -1.01 -30.37
CA MET A 333 28.44 -1.48 -29.45
C MET A 333 28.66 -1.03 -28.03
N ARG A 334 29.89 -1.11 -27.49
CA ARG A 334 30.23 -0.62 -26.15
C ARG A 334 29.99 0.88 -26.04
N GLN A 335 30.35 1.66 -27.03
CA GLN A 335 30.11 3.10 -27.02
C GLN A 335 28.61 3.43 -26.92
N VAL A 336 27.78 2.79 -27.78
CA VAL A 336 26.32 2.99 -27.74
C VAL A 336 25.73 2.54 -26.39
N PHE A 337 26.25 1.46 -25.83
CA PHE A 337 25.85 0.98 -24.50
C PHE A 337 26.11 2.04 -23.41
N PHE A 338 27.33 2.58 -23.33
CA PHE A 338 27.69 3.61 -22.34
C PHE A 338 26.92 4.91 -22.54
N GLU A 339 26.66 5.33 -23.78
CA GLU A 339 25.84 6.49 -24.08
C GLU A 339 24.39 6.31 -23.54
N ASN A 340 23.76 5.16 -23.78
CA ASN A 340 22.43 4.86 -23.26
C ASN A 340 22.43 4.69 -21.73
N LEU A 341 23.49 4.12 -21.16
CA LEU A 341 23.63 4.01 -19.70
C LEU A 341 23.64 5.39 -19.02
N VAL A 342 24.43 6.34 -19.55
CA VAL A 342 24.48 7.71 -19.00
C VAL A 342 23.14 8.40 -19.13
N LEU A 343 22.47 8.30 -20.28
CA LEU A 343 21.13 8.84 -20.49
C LEU A 343 20.11 8.26 -19.49
N THR A 344 20.13 6.93 -19.30
CA THR A 344 19.20 6.26 -18.38
C THR A 344 19.49 6.62 -16.92
N LEU A 345 20.78 6.81 -16.55
CA LEU A 345 21.15 7.27 -15.20
C LEU A 345 20.61 8.68 -14.92
N LEU A 346 20.81 9.60 -15.85
CA LEU A 346 20.31 10.98 -15.70
C LEU A 346 18.76 10.99 -15.65
N ALA A 347 18.13 10.26 -16.56
CA ALA A 347 16.67 10.12 -16.58
C ALA A 347 16.15 9.42 -15.31
N GLY A 348 16.89 8.45 -14.77
CA GLY A 348 16.55 7.76 -13.54
C GLY A 348 16.51 8.69 -12.32
N ILE A 349 17.52 9.54 -12.17
CA ILE A 349 17.58 10.53 -11.07
C ILE A 349 16.42 11.52 -11.19
N VAL A 350 16.18 12.05 -12.38
CA VAL A 350 15.08 13.01 -12.63
C VAL A 350 13.73 12.32 -12.43
N GLY A 351 13.54 11.09 -12.96
CA GLY A 351 12.32 10.32 -12.83
C GLY A 351 11.99 9.96 -11.38
N LEU A 352 13.01 9.60 -10.59
CA LEU A 352 12.85 9.32 -9.16
C LEU A 352 12.41 10.60 -8.40
N ALA A 353 13.08 11.72 -8.63
CA ALA A 353 12.70 12.98 -8.02
C ALA A 353 11.27 13.39 -8.38
N LEU A 354 10.91 13.29 -9.67
CA LEU A 354 9.56 13.56 -10.14
C LEU A 354 8.52 12.61 -9.53
N SER A 355 8.86 11.34 -9.31
CA SER A 355 7.92 10.38 -8.70
C SER A 355 7.57 10.74 -7.26
N TYR A 356 8.52 11.21 -6.48
CA TYR A 356 8.23 11.69 -5.13
C TYR A 356 7.36 12.95 -5.15
N VAL A 357 7.71 13.94 -5.98
CA VAL A 357 6.91 15.16 -6.13
C VAL A 357 5.48 14.81 -6.58
N ALA A 358 5.33 13.91 -7.57
CA ALA A 358 4.03 13.49 -8.06
C ALA A 358 3.23 12.73 -6.98
N THR A 359 3.86 11.83 -6.22
CA THR A 359 3.19 11.09 -5.16
C THR A 359 2.69 12.02 -4.04
N PHE A 360 3.49 13.01 -3.64
CA PHE A 360 3.06 14.02 -2.66
C PHE A 360 1.95 14.93 -3.23
N ALA A 361 2.11 15.43 -4.44
CA ALA A 361 1.15 16.33 -5.06
C ALA A 361 -0.21 15.66 -5.35
N LEU A 362 -0.20 14.37 -5.69
CA LEU A 362 -1.37 13.58 -6.01
C LEU A 362 -1.84 12.70 -4.85
N ASN A 363 -1.32 12.90 -3.63
CA ASN A 363 -1.59 12.08 -2.46
C ASN A 363 -3.10 11.81 -2.27
N GLY A 364 -3.92 12.85 -2.21
CA GLY A 364 -5.36 12.72 -2.04
C GLY A 364 -6.05 11.93 -3.16
N PHE A 365 -5.54 11.95 -4.39
CA PHE A 365 -6.07 11.18 -5.51
C PHE A 365 -5.61 9.71 -5.49
N LEU A 366 -4.31 9.48 -5.26
CA LEU A 366 -3.70 8.15 -5.33
C LEU A 366 -4.16 7.24 -4.18
N PHE A 367 -4.42 7.81 -3.01
CA PHE A 367 -4.77 7.07 -1.81
C PHE A 367 -6.22 7.24 -1.38
N SER A 368 -7.02 8.05 -2.09
CA SER A 368 -8.46 8.10 -1.86
C SER A 368 -9.07 6.72 -2.12
N ASN A 369 -9.86 6.26 -1.15
CA ASN A 369 -10.68 5.07 -1.32
C ASN A 369 -12.14 5.51 -1.17
N SER A 370 -13.03 4.97 -2.00
CA SER A 370 -14.47 5.29 -1.90
C SER A 370 -15.06 4.96 -0.54
N MET A 371 -14.53 3.96 0.16
CA MET A 371 -14.91 3.62 1.54
C MET A 371 -14.41 4.65 2.57
N ASN A 372 -13.31 5.34 2.27
CA ASN A 372 -12.71 6.34 3.15
C ASN A 372 -13.13 7.78 2.81
N ALA A 373 -13.93 7.97 1.76
CA ALA A 373 -14.36 9.31 1.32
C ALA A 373 -15.19 10.07 2.37
N SER A 374 -15.78 9.36 3.31
CA SER A 374 -16.53 9.94 4.44
C SER A 374 -15.68 10.23 5.68
N LEU A 375 -14.45 9.73 5.74
CA LEU A 375 -13.56 9.87 6.90
C LEU A 375 -12.89 11.25 6.92
N SER A 376 -12.50 11.69 8.11
CA SER A 376 -11.97 13.05 8.34
C SER A 376 -10.45 13.12 8.45
N GLY A 377 -9.77 11.98 8.38
CA GLY A 377 -8.32 11.91 8.54
C GLY A 377 -7.53 12.35 7.32
N GLU A 378 -6.24 12.53 7.53
CA GLU A 378 -5.29 12.84 6.48
C GLU A 378 -4.52 11.58 6.04
N THR A 379 -4.19 11.50 4.76
CA THR A 379 -3.24 10.52 4.24
C THR A 379 -1.82 11.05 4.44
N ALA A 380 -1.25 10.86 5.61
CA ALA A 380 0.12 11.25 5.88
C ALA A 380 1.09 10.21 5.31
N LEU A 381 1.94 10.64 4.38
CA LEU A 381 3.02 9.85 3.81
C LEU A 381 4.29 10.11 4.61
N THR A 382 4.88 9.09 5.21
CA THR A 382 6.20 9.20 5.82
C THR A 382 7.30 8.93 4.78
N PRO A 383 8.48 9.58 4.89
CA PRO A 383 9.60 9.33 3.97
C PRO A 383 9.99 7.84 3.89
N GLY A 384 9.86 7.09 4.99
CA GLY A 384 10.14 5.65 5.04
C GLY A 384 9.21 4.80 4.15
N MET A 385 7.96 5.21 4.00
CA MET A 385 7.00 4.54 3.11
C MET A 385 7.32 4.72 1.63
N LEU A 386 7.96 5.84 1.28
CA LEU A 386 8.26 6.22 -0.10
C LEU A 386 9.56 5.62 -0.60
N LEU A 387 10.51 5.33 0.31
CA LEU A 387 11.82 4.83 -0.04
C LEU A 387 11.78 3.32 -0.27
N SER A 388 11.68 2.94 -1.53
CA SER A 388 11.89 1.55 -1.96
C SER A 388 13.11 1.45 -2.88
N PRO A 389 14.32 1.25 -2.35
CA PRO A 389 15.52 1.08 -3.15
C PRO A 389 15.39 -0.06 -4.17
N TRP A 390 14.76 -1.16 -3.78
CA TRP A 390 14.54 -2.32 -4.65
C TRP A 390 13.60 -2.03 -5.81
N ALA A 391 12.51 -1.31 -5.58
CA ALA A 391 11.59 -0.91 -6.64
C ALA A 391 12.28 0.04 -7.63
N PHE A 392 13.06 0.99 -7.12
CA PHE A 392 13.84 1.88 -7.97
C PHE A 392 14.89 1.12 -8.79
N ILE A 393 15.67 0.22 -8.17
CA ILE A 393 16.66 -0.60 -8.87
C ILE A 393 15.98 -1.46 -9.93
N ALA A 394 14.83 -2.07 -9.65
CA ALA A 394 14.09 -2.89 -10.62
C ALA A 394 13.57 -2.05 -11.78
N ALA A 395 12.95 -0.90 -11.53
CA ALA A 395 12.46 0.00 -12.57
C ALA A 395 13.62 0.54 -13.42
N PHE A 396 14.71 0.94 -12.78
CA PHE A 396 15.92 1.41 -13.45
C PHE A 396 16.56 0.33 -14.31
N ALA A 397 16.75 -0.88 -13.77
CA ALA A 397 17.33 -2.01 -14.49
C ALA A 397 16.48 -2.40 -15.71
N PHE A 398 15.14 -2.37 -15.55
CA PHE A 398 14.24 -2.64 -16.65
C PHE A 398 14.33 -1.55 -17.74
N CYS A 399 14.31 -0.26 -17.37
CA CYS A 399 14.48 0.82 -18.34
C CYS A 399 15.84 0.75 -19.05
N LEU A 400 16.89 0.39 -18.33
CA LEU A 400 18.20 0.16 -18.91
C LEU A 400 18.18 -1.02 -19.90
N LEU A 401 17.57 -2.14 -19.53
CA LEU A 401 17.42 -3.31 -20.38
C LEU A 401 16.66 -2.95 -21.67
N MET A 402 15.53 -2.25 -21.56
CA MET A 402 14.73 -1.81 -22.70
C MET A 402 15.49 -0.82 -23.59
N ASN A 403 16.28 0.08 -23.01
CA ASN A 403 17.16 0.98 -23.76
C ASN A 403 18.23 0.21 -24.54
N ILE A 404 18.86 -0.79 -23.92
CA ILE A 404 19.87 -1.64 -24.55
C ILE A 404 19.25 -2.45 -25.70
N LEU A 405 18.09 -3.05 -25.49
CA LEU A 405 17.37 -3.80 -26.53
C LEU A 405 16.97 -2.90 -27.70
N SER A 406 16.43 -1.73 -27.41
CA SER A 406 15.99 -0.75 -28.42
C SER A 406 17.15 -0.17 -29.21
N ALA A 407 18.29 0.10 -28.57
CA ALA A 407 19.49 0.62 -29.21
C ALA A 407 20.38 -0.48 -29.82
N GLY A 408 20.39 -1.64 -29.20
CA GLY A 408 21.27 -2.75 -29.58
C GLY A 408 20.98 -3.31 -30.98
N ILE A 409 19.69 -3.46 -31.31
CA ILE A 409 19.30 -3.98 -32.64
C ILE A 409 19.75 -3.05 -33.77
N PRO A 410 19.47 -1.72 -33.74
CA PRO A 410 19.98 -0.79 -34.73
C PRO A 410 21.51 -0.71 -34.74
N ALA A 411 22.15 -0.70 -33.57
CA ALA A 411 23.60 -0.64 -33.44
C ALA A 411 24.27 -1.91 -34.02
N TRP A 412 23.70 -3.09 -33.77
CA TRP A 412 24.16 -4.34 -34.33
C TRP A 412 24.03 -4.37 -35.84
N ARG A 413 22.90 -3.89 -36.41
CA ARG A 413 22.73 -3.77 -37.88
C ARG A 413 23.75 -2.81 -38.46
N ALA A 414 23.94 -1.62 -37.87
CA ALA A 414 24.94 -0.64 -38.32
C ALA A 414 26.37 -1.20 -38.22
N SER A 415 26.68 -2.00 -37.20
CA SER A 415 28.00 -2.64 -37.07
C SER A 415 28.30 -3.68 -38.13
N ARG A 416 27.30 -4.23 -38.81
CA ARG A 416 27.45 -5.23 -39.91
C ARG A 416 27.35 -4.63 -41.31
N MET A 417 27.00 -3.34 -41.45
CA MET A 417 26.94 -2.70 -42.77
C MET A 417 28.32 -2.58 -43.41
N ASN A 418 28.36 -2.71 -44.75
CA ASN A 418 29.58 -2.48 -45.54
C ASN A 418 30.00 -1.00 -45.47
N ILE A 419 31.30 -0.74 -45.46
CA ILE A 419 31.88 0.61 -45.37
C ILE A 419 31.39 1.50 -46.54
N THR A 420 31.27 0.93 -47.75
CA THR A 420 30.75 1.61 -48.93
C THR A 420 29.30 2.09 -48.79
N ASP A 421 28.45 1.25 -48.18
CA ASP A 421 27.03 1.59 -47.97
C ASP A 421 26.87 2.64 -46.87
N ALA A 422 27.74 2.62 -45.85
CA ALA A 422 27.73 3.60 -44.74
C ALA A 422 28.17 5.01 -45.18
N ILE A 423 29.07 5.13 -46.14
CA ILE A 423 29.59 6.42 -46.65
C ILE A 423 28.66 7.00 -47.74
N ASN A 424 28.01 6.15 -48.57
CA ASN A 424 27.16 6.59 -49.69
C ASN A 424 25.68 6.85 -49.29
N GLN A 425 25.24 6.59 -48.08
CA GLN A 425 23.90 7.00 -47.61
C GLN A 425 23.87 8.52 -47.33
N ARG A 426 23.43 9.27 -48.34
CA ARG A 426 22.95 10.65 -48.22
C ARG A 426 21.48 10.67 -47.87
#